data_f75f9faaa71da07f154dadabb3f67604
#
_entry.id   f75f9faaa71da07f154dadabb3f67604
#
_cell.length_a   1.000
_cell.length_b   1.000
_cell.length_c   1.000
_cell.angle_alpha   90.00
_cell.angle_beta   90.00
_cell.angle_gamma   90.00
#
_symmetry.space_group_name_H-M   'P 1'
#
loop_
_entity.id
_entity.type
_entity.pdbx_description
1 polymer ?
#
loop_
_entity_poly.entity_id
_entity_poly.type
_entity_poly.pdbx_seq_one_letter_code
_entity_poly.pdbx_strand_id
1 'polypeptide(L)'
;MEIFGTQQNLVTKIYRGDVNSISIMLPKNVVALGNSVDIVVRPISGACWKTSYDFTADGIVSKNASAMTKVGTDSNTMKYSITNNAVSFTYQNGESTNATNDSLIAVIYHRNFSEV
;
A
#
# COMPACT_ATOMS: atom_id res chain seq x y z
N MET A 1 -32.67 12.98 -8.03
CA MET A 1 -32.36 11.56 -8.17
C MET A 1 -31.89 11.00 -6.85
N GLU A 2 -32.40 9.87 -6.50
CA GLU A 2 -31.98 9.20 -5.30
C GLU A 2 -30.93 8.15 -5.64
N ILE A 3 -29.92 8.05 -4.82
CA ILE A 3 -28.86 7.07 -4.95
C ILE A 3 -28.93 6.15 -3.75
N PHE A 4 -29.07 4.88 -3.99
CA PHE A 4 -29.15 3.87 -2.95
C PHE A 4 -27.87 3.03 -2.95
N GLY A 5 -27.41 2.69 -1.73
CA GLY A 5 -26.27 1.84 -1.53
C GLY A 5 -24.98 2.59 -1.26
N THR A 6 -23.89 1.96 -1.58
CA THR A 6 -22.54 2.47 -1.31
C THR A 6 -21.88 2.88 -2.61
N GLN A 7 -21.33 4.09 -2.62
CA GLN A 7 -20.49 4.56 -3.71
C GLN A 7 -19.03 4.44 -3.31
N GLN A 8 -18.20 4.08 -4.28
CA GLN A 8 -16.77 3.99 -4.08
C GLN A 8 -16.07 5.12 -4.81
N ASN A 9 -15.16 5.80 -4.12
CA ASN A 9 -14.34 6.86 -4.68
C ASN A 9 -12.87 6.45 -4.60
N LEU A 10 -12.15 6.60 -5.71
CA LEU A 10 -10.73 6.24 -5.82
C LEU A 10 -9.88 7.49 -5.85
N VAL A 11 -8.84 7.52 -5.02
CA VAL A 11 -7.83 8.57 -5.03
C VAL A 11 -6.47 7.91 -5.11
N THR A 12 -5.68 8.27 -6.11
CA THR A 12 -4.36 7.69 -6.33
C THR A 12 -3.28 8.73 -6.07
N LYS A 13 -2.26 8.33 -5.32
CA LYS A 13 -1.05 9.13 -5.11
C LYS A 13 0.17 8.33 -5.53
N ILE A 14 1.12 8.99 -6.17
CA ILE A 14 2.35 8.37 -6.68
C ILE A 14 3.55 8.94 -5.92
N TYR A 15 4.41 8.05 -5.48
CA TYR A 15 5.65 8.38 -4.78
C TYR A 15 6.82 7.75 -5.51
N ARG A 16 8.00 8.33 -5.34
CA ARG A 16 9.24 7.77 -5.89
C ARG A 16 10.34 7.85 -4.85
N GLY A 17 11.13 6.80 -4.75
CA GLY A 17 12.29 6.77 -3.87
C GLY A 17 12.83 5.37 -3.69
N ASP A 18 13.88 5.26 -2.88
CA ASP A 18 14.42 3.97 -2.48
C ASP A 18 13.38 3.24 -1.64
N VAL A 19 12.99 2.06 -2.09
CA VAL A 19 11.90 1.30 -1.49
C VAL A 19 12.15 0.96 -0.02
N ASN A 20 13.41 0.75 0.38
CA ASN A 20 13.73 0.42 1.77
C ASN A 20 13.81 1.64 2.69
N SER A 21 13.82 2.84 2.13
CA SER A 21 13.96 4.08 2.89
C SER A 21 12.70 4.93 2.95
N ILE A 22 11.79 4.72 2.00
CA ILE A 22 10.59 5.54 1.92
C ILE A 22 9.59 5.17 3.01
N SER A 23 8.92 6.18 3.54
CA SER A 23 7.81 6.00 4.48
C SER A 23 6.64 6.84 3.99
N ILE A 24 5.48 6.22 3.84
CA ILE A 24 4.30 6.87 3.28
C ILE A 24 3.22 6.93 4.34
N MET A 25 2.81 8.14 4.71
CA MET A 25 1.77 8.33 5.71
C MET A 25 0.39 8.25 5.08
N LEU A 26 -0.44 7.33 5.55
CA LEU A 26 -1.84 7.25 5.16
C LEU A 26 -2.62 8.35 5.88
N PRO A 27 -3.40 9.18 5.16
CA PRO A 27 -4.19 10.23 5.80
C PRO A 27 -5.28 9.66 6.70
N LYS A 28 -5.48 10.27 7.86
CA LYS A 28 -6.48 9.80 8.82
C LYS A 28 -7.91 9.81 8.25
N ASN A 29 -8.20 10.74 7.36
CA ASN A 29 -9.54 10.88 6.80
C ASN A 29 -9.91 9.77 5.81
N VAL A 30 -8.95 8.95 5.37
CA VAL A 30 -9.23 7.80 4.51
C VAL A 30 -9.11 6.48 5.27
N VAL A 31 -8.51 6.49 6.46
CA VAL A 31 -8.37 5.31 7.30
C VAL A 31 -9.65 5.14 8.12
N ALA A 32 -10.56 4.34 7.60
CA ALA A 32 -11.86 4.11 8.23
C ALA A 32 -12.36 2.71 7.86
N LEU A 33 -13.14 2.13 8.74
CA LEU A 33 -13.81 0.86 8.45
C LEU A 33 -14.63 0.97 7.17
N GLY A 34 -14.53 -0.03 6.31
CA GLY A 34 -15.18 -0.04 5.00
C GLY A 34 -14.35 0.57 3.89
N ASN A 35 -13.28 1.28 4.22
CA ASN A 35 -12.31 1.76 3.24
C ASN A 35 -11.16 0.76 3.12
N SER A 36 -10.40 0.90 2.04
CA SER A 36 -9.23 0.06 1.80
C SER A 36 -8.17 0.83 1.03
N VAL A 37 -7.00 0.24 0.92
CA VAL A 37 -5.90 0.79 0.15
C VAL A 37 -5.27 -0.31 -0.68
N ASP A 38 -4.95 0.00 -1.93
CA ASP A 38 -4.10 -0.83 -2.77
C ASP A 38 -2.73 -0.18 -2.88
N ILE A 39 -1.69 -0.97 -2.79
CA ILE A 39 -0.32 -0.48 -2.87
C ILE A 39 0.39 -1.27 -3.96
N VAL A 40 0.96 -0.55 -4.92
CA VAL A 40 1.72 -1.13 -6.02
C VAL A 40 3.12 -0.55 -5.99
N VAL A 41 4.12 -1.42 -5.91
CA VAL A 41 5.53 -1.03 -5.91
C VAL A 41 6.15 -1.52 -7.20
N ARG A 42 6.72 -0.59 -7.97
CA ARG A 42 7.41 -0.90 -9.21
C ARG A 42 8.88 -0.49 -9.10
N PRO A 43 9.76 -1.41 -8.73
CA PRO A 43 11.20 -1.17 -8.76
C PRO A 43 11.67 -0.88 -10.20
N ILE A 44 12.76 -0.14 -10.32
CA ILE A 44 13.33 0.18 -11.64
C ILE A 44 13.76 -1.08 -12.39
N SER A 45 14.11 -2.13 -11.65
CA SER A 45 14.42 -3.44 -12.21
C SER A 45 13.77 -4.53 -11.35
N GLY A 46 13.39 -5.65 -11.98
CA GLY A 46 12.75 -6.76 -11.30
C GLY A 46 11.24 -6.77 -11.49
N ALA A 47 10.56 -7.43 -10.58
CA ALA A 47 9.11 -7.60 -10.65
C ALA A 47 8.36 -6.38 -10.15
N CYS A 48 7.09 -6.31 -10.51
CA CYS A 48 6.12 -5.41 -9.89
C CYS A 48 5.50 -6.13 -8.69
N TRP A 49 5.24 -5.40 -7.61
CA TRP A 49 4.68 -5.94 -6.38
C TRP A 49 3.40 -5.24 -6.03
N LYS A 50 2.42 -5.96 -5.53
CA LYS A 50 1.13 -5.38 -5.17
C LYS A 50 0.55 -6.01 -3.92
N THR A 51 -0.27 -5.24 -3.22
CA THR A 51 -1.03 -5.71 -2.07
C THR A 51 -2.28 -4.86 -1.89
N SER A 52 -3.21 -5.36 -1.10
CA SER A 52 -4.39 -4.63 -0.67
C SER A 52 -4.54 -4.78 0.84
N TYR A 53 -5.03 -3.74 1.48
CA TYR A 53 -5.29 -3.77 2.92
C TYR A 53 -6.64 -3.11 3.22
N ASP A 54 -7.52 -3.87 3.88
CA ASP A 54 -8.80 -3.36 4.36
C ASP A 54 -8.58 -2.74 5.73
N PHE A 55 -9.00 -1.50 5.92
CA PHE A 55 -8.83 -0.84 7.20
C PHE A 55 -9.71 -1.49 8.27
N THR A 56 -9.10 -1.80 9.40
CA THR A 56 -9.73 -2.51 10.51
C THR A 56 -10.19 -1.59 11.64
N ALA A 57 -9.89 -0.30 11.53
CA ALA A 57 -10.26 0.70 12.52
C ALA A 57 -10.34 2.07 11.87
N ASP A 58 -10.96 3.01 12.56
CA ASP A 58 -11.01 4.39 12.12
C ASP A 58 -9.78 5.16 12.58
N GLY A 59 -9.24 5.99 11.70
CA GLY A 59 -8.24 7.01 12.01
C GLY A 59 -6.81 6.51 12.07
N ILE A 60 -6.52 5.46 12.79
CA ILE A 60 -5.15 4.94 12.95
C ILE A 60 -5.15 3.43 12.86
N VAL A 61 -4.25 2.89 12.04
CA VAL A 61 -4.07 1.43 11.88
C VAL A 61 -2.59 1.07 11.91
N SER A 62 -2.34 -0.16 12.31
CA SER A 62 -1.02 -0.78 12.24
C SER A 62 -1.18 -2.21 11.72
N LYS A 63 -0.16 -2.67 10.99
CA LYS A 63 -0.13 -4.02 10.44
C LYS A 63 1.31 -4.52 10.45
N ASN A 64 1.50 -5.72 10.98
CA ASN A 64 2.81 -6.37 10.96
C ASN A 64 3.25 -6.65 9.52
N ALA A 65 4.56 -6.78 9.31
CA ALA A 65 5.13 -7.06 8.01
C ALA A 65 4.49 -8.29 7.36
N SER A 66 4.16 -8.15 6.08
CA SER A 66 3.46 -9.16 5.30
C SER A 66 3.97 -9.13 3.88
N ALA A 67 4.02 -10.30 3.24
CA ALA A 67 4.50 -10.41 1.87
C ALA A 67 3.56 -9.72 0.89
N MET A 68 4.14 -9.06 -0.10
CA MET A 68 3.42 -8.54 -1.25
C MET A 68 3.38 -9.58 -2.37
N THR A 69 2.39 -9.50 -3.23
CA THR A 69 2.22 -10.39 -4.36
C THR A 69 3.14 -9.96 -5.50
N LYS A 70 3.97 -10.86 -5.97
CA LYS A 70 4.89 -10.63 -7.08
C LYS A 70 4.17 -10.80 -8.41
N VAL A 71 4.36 -9.84 -9.31
CA VAL A 71 3.92 -9.92 -10.71
C VAL A 71 5.16 -9.78 -11.58
N GLY A 72 5.51 -10.86 -12.28
CA GLY A 72 6.74 -10.93 -13.07
C GLY A 72 7.76 -11.83 -12.44
N THR A 73 9.03 -11.67 -12.84
CA THR A 73 10.13 -12.51 -12.40
C THR A 73 11.10 -11.72 -11.54
N ASP A 74 11.37 -12.21 -10.34
CA ASP A 74 12.30 -11.60 -9.41
C ASP A 74 12.73 -12.65 -8.38
N SER A 75 14.00 -12.68 -8.04
CA SER A 75 14.51 -13.55 -6.99
C SER A 75 14.41 -12.93 -5.60
N ASN A 76 14.00 -11.67 -5.52
CA ASN A 76 13.85 -10.95 -4.26
C ASN A 76 12.48 -11.19 -3.61
N THR A 77 12.33 -10.70 -2.41
CA THR A 77 11.06 -10.68 -1.69
C THR A 77 10.72 -9.25 -1.32
N MET A 78 9.44 -8.94 -1.31
CA MET A 78 8.93 -7.63 -0.90
C MET A 78 7.89 -7.83 0.19
N LYS A 79 8.09 -7.11 1.29
CA LYS A 79 7.12 -7.04 2.40
C LYS A 79 6.74 -5.60 2.65
N TYR A 80 5.57 -5.41 3.21
CA TYR A 80 5.12 -4.10 3.67
C TYR A 80 4.63 -4.21 5.11
N SER A 81 4.69 -3.10 5.83
CA SER A 81 4.12 -2.97 7.16
C SER A 81 3.49 -1.60 7.31
N ILE A 82 2.58 -1.48 8.25
CA ILE A 82 1.96 -0.21 8.59
C ILE A 82 2.16 0.00 10.08
N THR A 83 2.73 1.13 10.46
CA THR A 83 2.93 1.50 11.85
C THR A 83 2.30 2.86 12.07
N ASN A 84 1.19 2.91 12.82
CA ASN A 84 0.45 4.15 13.06
C ASN A 84 0.26 4.95 11.76
N ASN A 85 -0.32 4.31 10.75
CA ASN A 85 -0.57 4.83 9.41
C ASN A 85 0.66 5.01 8.51
N ALA A 86 1.87 4.79 9.00
CA ALA A 86 3.07 4.90 8.17
C ALA A 86 3.37 3.57 7.48
N VAL A 87 3.34 3.57 6.16
CA VAL A 87 3.64 2.40 5.34
C VAL A 87 5.11 2.37 5.02
N SER A 88 5.75 1.25 5.29
CA SER A 88 7.16 1.00 4.99
C SER A 88 7.31 -0.33 4.26
N PHE A 89 8.42 -0.48 3.54
CA PHE A 89 8.67 -1.65 2.72
C PHE A 89 10.03 -2.26 3.07
N THR A 90 10.12 -3.57 2.89
CA THR A 90 11.38 -4.30 2.99
C THR A 90 11.56 -5.11 1.71
N TYR A 91 12.51 -4.71 0.89
CA TYR A 91 12.87 -5.38 -0.35
C TYR A 91 14.21 -6.06 -0.15
N GLN A 92 14.23 -7.39 -0.16
CA GLN A 92 15.40 -8.17 0.21
C GLN A 92 15.81 -9.11 -0.89
N ASN A 93 17.12 -9.17 -1.11
CA ASN A 93 17.77 -10.18 -1.94
C ASN A 93 18.22 -11.32 -1.03
N GLY A 94 17.56 -12.47 -1.14
CA GLY A 94 17.81 -13.57 -0.23
C GLY A 94 17.26 -13.31 1.16
N GLU A 95 17.96 -13.77 2.20
CA GLU A 95 17.42 -13.79 3.55
C GLU A 95 17.73 -12.54 4.39
N SER A 96 18.77 -11.78 4.05
CA SER A 96 19.26 -10.77 4.97
C SER A 96 19.75 -9.48 4.34
N THR A 97 19.86 -9.40 3.03
CA THR A 97 20.43 -8.22 2.37
C THR A 97 19.34 -7.39 1.73
N ASN A 98 19.21 -6.13 2.18
CA ASN A 98 18.28 -5.20 1.56
C ASN A 98 18.75 -4.86 0.14
N ALA A 99 17.85 -4.96 -0.82
CA ALA A 99 18.10 -4.60 -2.19
C ALA A 99 17.74 -3.13 -2.40
N THR A 100 18.74 -2.29 -2.58
CA THR A 100 18.51 -0.88 -2.88
C THR A 100 17.90 -0.76 -4.27
N ASN A 101 16.76 -0.08 -4.39
CA ASN A 101 16.09 0.07 -5.66
C ASN A 101 15.23 1.33 -5.67
N ASP A 102 15.51 2.22 -6.63
CA ASP A 102 14.65 3.36 -6.90
C ASP A 102 13.33 2.84 -7.48
N SER A 103 12.23 3.18 -6.85
CA SER A 103 10.93 2.59 -7.15
C SER A 103 9.86 3.65 -7.29
N LEU A 104 8.87 3.35 -8.12
CA LEU A 104 7.60 4.08 -8.13
C LEU A 104 6.61 3.32 -7.27
N ILE A 105 5.88 4.05 -6.43
CA ILE A 105 4.91 3.46 -5.51
C ILE A 105 3.59 4.18 -5.72
N ALA A 106 2.59 3.42 -6.14
CA ALA A 106 1.23 3.92 -6.27
C ALA A 106 0.41 3.49 -5.06
N VAL A 107 -0.23 4.45 -4.41
CA VAL A 107 -1.12 4.20 -3.28
C VAL A 107 -2.51 4.63 -3.71
N ILE A 108 -3.42 3.67 -3.79
CA ILE A 108 -4.77 3.87 -4.30
C ILE A 108 -5.75 3.68 -3.16
N TYR A 109 -6.40 4.76 -2.78
CA TYR A 109 -7.38 4.74 -1.69
C TYR A 109 -8.76 4.45 -2.25
N HIS A 110 -9.44 3.46 -1.65
CA HIS A 110 -10.82 3.14 -1.92
C HIS A 110 -11.67 3.64 -0.75
N ARG A 111 -12.46 4.66 -1.01
CA ARG A 111 -13.35 5.25 -0.01
C ARG A 111 -14.78 4.89 -0.35
N ASN A 112 -15.48 4.32 0.61
CA ASN A 112 -16.88 3.99 0.46
C ASN A 112 -17.74 5.07 1.08
N PHE A 113 -18.74 5.52 0.35
CA PHE A 113 -19.76 6.43 0.84
C PHE A 113 -21.08 5.71 0.89
N SER A 114 -21.80 5.91 1.98
CA SER A 114 -23.16 5.43 2.12
C SER A 114 -24.08 6.63 1.97
N GLU A 115 -24.99 6.58 1.00
CA GLU A 115 -25.96 7.64 0.78
C GLU A 115 -27.35 7.19 1.21
N VAL A 116 -28.04 8.07 1.84
CA VAL A 116 -29.37 7.80 2.40
C VAL A 116 -30.37 8.74 1.81
#